data_f26d640b7e1b7bb4b665042ae67b1967
#
_entry.id   f26d640b7e1b7bb4b665042ae67b1967
#
_cell.length_a   1.000
_cell.length_b   1.000
_cell.length_c   1.000
_cell.angle_alpha   90.00
_cell.angle_beta   90.00
_cell.angle_gamma   90.00
#
_symmetry.space_group_name_H-M   'P 1'
#
loop_
_entity.id
_entity.type
_entity.pdbx_description
1 polymer ?
#
loop_
_entity_poly.entity_id
_entity_poly.type
_entity_poly.pdbx_seq_one_letter_code
_entity_poly.pdbx_strand_id
1 'polypeptide(L)'
;MKLPHVRGHVALGAATGLTATTLIAAAAAQASAGTHAGAATPSPDPQVKQAATAHSLASRLGGKTAGSYIQNGRLVVTVTDASAAKAVTAAGAQAKLVTRSGSDLKKVQKALKREVTTPGTAYAVDPRTNKVVLSYDASVTGAKLAKVKAAAKRHGASVSTKKVAGKFRTFTIGGEAIYSGGGRCSLGFNAKKGSDYYFITAGHCAELAGKDWYADQGETQKLGTVTVDKFPGEDYAVVKYDAAPADTQGAVKDTGGAVDITGAAEATVGQTVKRSGSTTGVHDGQVTALDQTVNYSEGQVDGLIQTTVCAEPGDSGGSLFAGDKALGMTSGGSGDCTNGGETFFNPVSDAIQASGVEIY
;
A
#
# COMPACT_ATOMS: atom_id res chain seq x y z
N MET A 1 -12.48 40.11 -37.44
CA MET A 1 -11.69 41.33 -37.60
C MET A 1 -10.24 41.01 -37.35
N LYS A 2 -9.36 41.39 -38.29
CA LYS A 2 -7.99 40.90 -38.52
C LYS A 2 -6.99 41.32 -37.42
N LEU A 3 -6.02 40.41 -37.12
CA LEU A 3 -4.71 40.65 -36.52
C LEU A 3 -3.93 41.82 -37.18
N PRO A 4 -2.89 42.38 -36.53
CA PRO A 4 -1.60 42.17 -37.15
C PRO A 4 -0.45 41.72 -36.24
N HIS A 5 0.44 40.95 -36.83
CA HIS A 5 1.78 40.55 -36.43
C HIS A 5 2.71 41.76 -36.39
N VAL A 6 3.68 41.79 -35.46
CA VAL A 6 4.94 42.51 -35.65
C VAL A 6 6.10 41.59 -35.25
N ARG A 7 6.97 41.36 -36.24
CA ARG A 7 8.33 40.79 -36.12
C ARG A 7 9.32 41.92 -35.83
N GLY A 8 10.30 41.70 -35.01
CA GLY A 8 11.42 42.61 -34.81
C GLY A 8 12.71 41.85 -34.47
N HIS A 9 13.73 42.14 -35.23
CA HIS A 9 14.97 41.39 -35.49
C HIS A 9 16.05 41.53 -34.41
N VAL A 10 16.89 40.52 -34.40
CA VAL A 10 18.29 40.32 -33.98
C VAL A 10 19.21 41.56 -34.02
N ALA A 11 20.09 41.71 -33.03
CA ALA A 11 21.41 42.27 -33.23
C ALA A 11 22.43 41.67 -32.23
N LEU A 12 23.46 41.04 -32.80
CA LEU A 12 24.72 40.61 -32.17
C LEU A 12 25.56 41.89 -31.87
N GLY A 13 26.25 41.89 -30.76
CA GLY A 13 27.28 42.86 -30.43
C GLY A 13 28.38 42.25 -29.56
N ALA A 14 29.48 41.90 -30.18
CA ALA A 14 30.73 41.54 -29.51
C ALA A 14 31.54 42.81 -29.21
N ALA A 15 32.13 42.93 -28.04
CA ALA A 15 33.26 43.84 -27.78
C ALA A 15 34.13 43.34 -26.63
N THR A 16 35.37 43.32 -26.98
CA THR A 16 36.61 42.86 -26.33
C THR A 16 37.09 43.75 -25.17
N GLY A 17 37.66 43.14 -24.15
CA GLY A 17 38.92 43.56 -23.53
C GLY A 17 38.93 44.62 -22.45
N LEU A 18 39.40 44.32 -21.26
CA LEU A 18 40.63 44.91 -20.68
C LEU A 18 40.96 44.22 -19.33
N THR A 19 42.20 43.85 -19.21
CA THR A 19 42.89 43.35 -18.01
C THR A 19 43.08 44.44 -16.96
N ALA A 20 42.84 44.14 -15.71
CA ALA A 20 43.42 44.86 -14.57
C ALA A 20 43.83 43.87 -13.48
N THR A 21 45.14 43.65 -13.41
CA THR A 21 45.84 43.00 -12.32
C THR A 21 45.85 43.87 -11.08
N THR A 22 45.31 43.33 -9.97
CA THR A 22 45.64 43.85 -8.63
C THR A 22 46.07 42.71 -7.73
N LEU A 23 47.36 42.73 -7.38
CA LEU A 23 47.93 41.93 -6.31
C LEU A 23 47.35 42.36 -4.97
N ILE A 24 46.79 41.43 -4.23
CA ILE A 24 46.57 41.52 -2.78
C ILE A 24 47.14 40.29 -2.09
N ALA A 25 47.93 40.57 -1.07
CA ALA A 25 48.78 39.67 -0.31
C ALA A 25 48.07 38.46 0.30
N ALA A 26 48.80 37.33 0.29
CA ALA A 26 48.47 36.10 0.96
C ALA A 26 48.47 36.26 2.49
N ALA A 27 47.37 35.92 3.13
CA ALA A 27 47.34 35.48 4.52
C ALA A 27 47.08 33.96 4.49
N ALA A 28 48.08 33.18 4.81
CA ALA A 28 48.02 31.74 4.94
C ALA A 28 47.17 31.40 6.18
N ALA A 29 45.94 31.00 5.99
CA ALA A 29 45.16 30.26 6.99
C ALA A 29 45.37 28.77 6.69
N GLN A 30 46.11 28.09 7.55
CA GLN A 30 46.22 26.63 7.53
C GLN A 30 44.85 26.02 7.92
N ALA A 31 44.07 25.65 6.93
CA ALA A 31 42.90 24.80 7.15
C ALA A 31 43.40 23.36 7.26
N SER A 32 43.27 22.80 8.46
CA SER A 32 43.45 21.37 8.73
C SER A 32 42.59 20.57 7.78
N ALA A 33 43.20 19.82 6.86
CA ALA A 33 42.47 18.85 6.03
C ALA A 33 41.99 17.70 6.93
N GLY A 34 40.79 17.85 7.44
CA GLY A 34 40.06 16.73 7.99
C GLY A 34 39.81 15.73 6.86
N THR A 35 40.47 14.60 6.89
CA THR A 35 40.18 13.45 6.06
C THR A 35 38.73 13.02 6.36
N HIS A 36 37.76 13.47 5.55
CA HIS A 36 36.48 12.81 5.49
C HIS A 36 36.71 11.39 4.98
N ALA A 37 36.78 10.43 5.91
CA ALA A 37 36.65 9.04 5.57
C ALA A 37 35.31 8.92 4.77
N GLY A 38 35.43 8.63 3.47
CA GLY A 38 34.28 8.41 2.61
C GLY A 38 33.39 7.35 3.26
N ALA A 39 32.16 7.71 3.56
CA ALA A 39 31.18 6.76 4.02
C ALA A 39 31.11 5.64 2.97
N ALA A 40 31.56 4.45 3.33
CA ALA A 40 31.46 3.28 2.47
C ALA A 40 29.98 3.11 2.14
N THR A 41 29.64 3.17 0.86
CA THR A 41 28.28 2.84 0.39
C THR A 41 27.92 1.45 0.93
N PRO A 42 26.79 1.30 1.66
CA PRO A 42 26.43 0.00 2.20
C PRO A 42 26.39 -1.03 1.06
N SER A 43 27.07 -2.16 1.25
CA SER A 43 26.99 -3.27 0.29
C SER A 43 25.50 -3.67 0.15
N PRO A 44 24.97 -3.79 -1.07
CA PRO A 44 23.58 -4.23 -1.25
C PRO A 44 23.34 -5.55 -0.53
N ASP A 45 22.19 -5.66 0.12
CA ASP A 45 21.74 -6.89 0.80
C ASP A 45 21.97 -8.11 -0.12
N PRO A 46 22.57 -9.19 0.38
CA PRO A 46 22.82 -10.41 -0.38
C PRO A 46 21.56 -10.91 -1.11
N GLN A 47 20.37 -10.75 -0.53
CA GLN A 47 19.10 -11.15 -1.17
C GLN A 47 18.77 -10.27 -2.36
N VAL A 48 19.06 -8.97 -2.32
CA VAL A 48 18.87 -8.05 -3.46
C VAL A 48 19.76 -8.45 -4.63
N LYS A 49 21.02 -8.80 -4.36
CA LYS A 49 21.93 -9.31 -5.40
C LYS A 49 21.44 -10.62 -6.01
N GLN A 50 20.92 -11.54 -5.18
CA GLN A 50 20.37 -12.80 -5.64
C GLN A 50 19.10 -12.60 -6.47
N ALA A 51 18.22 -11.67 -6.11
CA ALA A 51 17.05 -11.31 -6.88
C ALA A 51 17.40 -10.73 -8.26
N ALA A 52 18.40 -9.84 -8.32
CA ALA A 52 18.92 -9.31 -9.58
C ALA A 52 19.51 -10.41 -10.48
N THR A 53 20.29 -11.34 -9.89
CA THR A 53 20.83 -12.51 -10.60
C THR A 53 19.71 -13.41 -11.12
N ALA A 54 18.68 -13.68 -10.33
CA ALA A 54 17.53 -14.47 -10.72
C ALA A 54 16.79 -13.85 -11.91
N HIS A 55 16.57 -12.53 -11.87
CA HIS A 55 15.93 -11.79 -12.96
C HIS A 55 16.76 -11.83 -14.26
N SER A 56 18.08 -11.60 -14.18
CA SER A 56 18.99 -11.69 -15.32
C SER A 56 19.01 -13.09 -15.94
N LEU A 57 19.06 -14.14 -15.11
CA LEU A 57 18.99 -15.52 -15.58
C LEU A 57 17.65 -15.85 -16.22
N ALA A 58 16.54 -15.39 -15.65
CA ALA A 58 15.21 -15.60 -16.22
C ALA A 58 15.07 -14.97 -17.62
N SER A 59 15.56 -13.74 -17.79
CA SER A 59 15.57 -13.04 -19.09
C SER A 59 16.45 -13.77 -20.12
N ARG A 60 17.63 -14.20 -19.73
CA ARG A 60 18.60 -14.83 -20.62
C ARG A 60 18.23 -16.27 -21.02
N LEU A 61 17.68 -17.06 -20.09
CA LEU A 61 17.32 -18.46 -20.31
C LEU A 61 15.90 -18.62 -20.87
N GLY A 62 15.06 -17.61 -20.73
CA GLY A 62 13.69 -17.61 -21.28
C GLY A 62 12.89 -18.82 -20.80
N GLY A 63 12.27 -19.55 -21.74
CA GLY A 63 11.44 -20.72 -21.48
C GLY A 63 12.19 -21.93 -20.87
N LYS A 64 13.52 -21.93 -20.87
CA LYS A 64 14.34 -23.02 -20.29
C LYS A 64 14.40 -22.95 -18.75
N THR A 65 14.02 -21.84 -18.12
CA THR A 65 13.85 -21.76 -16.68
C THR A 65 12.40 -21.95 -16.27
N ALA A 66 12.18 -22.61 -15.14
CA ALA A 66 10.86 -22.78 -14.54
C ALA A 66 10.70 -21.99 -13.22
N GLY A 67 11.54 -20.96 -13.05
CA GLY A 67 11.55 -20.07 -11.89
C GLY A 67 12.75 -20.27 -10.98
N SER A 68 12.79 -19.48 -9.92
CA SER A 68 13.87 -19.47 -8.93
C SER A 68 13.34 -19.31 -7.52
N TYR A 69 14.15 -19.67 -6.53
CA TYR A 69 13.83 -19.52 -5.11
C TYR A 69 15.10 -19.48 -4.27
N ILE A 70 15.00 -18.93 -3.08
CA ILE A 70 16.08 -18.96 -2.08
C ILE A 70 15.92 -20.21 -1.21
N GLN A 71 17.00 -20.95 -1.04
CA GLN A 71 17.07 -22.09 -0.13
C GLN A 71 18.36 -22.05 0.65
N ASN A 72 18.28 -22.06 1.98
CA ASN A 72 19.44 -22.00 2.87
C ASN A 72 20.40 -20.84 2.52
N GLY A 73 19.82 -19.64 2.26
CA GLY A 73 20.56 -18.45 1.90
C GLY A 73 21.16 -18.44 0.49
N ARG A 74 20.88 -19.43 -0.35
CA ARG A 74 21.42 -19.55 -1.72
C ARG A 74 20.30 -19.47 -2.77
N LEU A 75 20.59 -18.79 -3.86
CA LEU A 75 19.72 -18.76 -5.03
C LEU A 75 19.72 -20.12 -5.73
N VAL A 76 18.56 -20.72 -5.89
CA VAL A 76 18.32 -21.92 -6.70
C VAL A 76 17.50 -21.52 -7.93
N VAL A 77 17.95 -21.90 -9.12
CA VAL A 77 17.22 -21.68 -10.39
C VAL A 77 16.89 -23.04 -11.01
N THR A 78 15.61 -23.25 -11.25
CA THR A 78 15.14 -24.48 -11.91
C THR A 78 15.25 -24.37 -13.42
N VAL A 79 15.82 -25.38 -14.07
CA VAL A 79 16.11 -25.39 -15.51
C VAL A 79 15.79 -26.75 -16.13
N THR A 80 15.52 -26.78 -17.42
CA THR A 80 15.09 -28.00 -18.14
C THR A 80 16.20 -28.74 -18.83
N ASP A 81 17.40 -28.16 -18.99
CA ASP A 81 18.52 -28.79 -19.66
C ASP A 81 19.89 -28.47 -19.04
N ALA A 82 20.89 -29.29 -19.37
CA ALA A 82 22.24 -29.18 -18.83
C ALA A 82 22.97 -27.89 -19.29
N SER A 83 22.66 -27.36 -20.46
CA SER A 83 23.25 -26.10 -20.95
C SER A 83 22.78 -24.92 -20.09
N ALA A 84 21.47 -24.85 -19.82
CA ALA A 84 20.92 -23.87 -18.88
C ALA A 84 21.47 -24.05 -17.46
N ALA A 85 21.69 -25.29 -17.00
CA ALA A 85 22.29 -25.55 -15.71
C ALA A 85 23.73 -24.98 -15.60
N LYS A 86 24.54 -25.16 -16.63
CA LYS A 86 25.90 -24.56 -16.70
C LYS A 86 25.86 -23.05 -16.62
N ALA A 87 24.93 -22.40 -17.33
CA ALA A 87 24.78 -20.94 -17.29
C ALA A 87 24.35 -20.42 -15.89
N VAL A 88 23.50 -21.17 -15.19
CA VAL A 88 23.10 -20.85 -13.80
C VAL A 88 24.30 -20.96 -12.85
N THR A 89 25.08 -22.05 -12.96
CA THR A 89 26.25 -22.25 -12.10
C THR A 89 27.33 -21.21 -12.37
N ALA A 90 27.56 -20.84 -13.62
CA ALA A 90 28.49 -19.77 -14.00
C ALA A 90 28.11 -18.40 -13.44
N ALA A 91 26.80 -18.18 -13.16
CA ALA A 91 26.30 -16.98 -12.51
C ALA A 91 26.32 -17.03 -10.96
N GLY A 92 26.93 -18.06 -10.37
CA GLY A 92 27.06 -18.23 -8.91
C GLY A 92 25.79 -18.74 -8.23
N ALA A 93 24.79 -19.22 -8.98
CA ALA A 93 23.57 -19.78 -8.45
C ALA A 93 23.58 -21.32 -8.50
N GLN A 94 22.73 -21.95 -7.72
CA GLN A 94 22.53 -23.41 -7.75
C GLN A 94 21.53 -23.77 -8.84
N ALA A 95 21.87 -24.69 -9.74
CA ALA A 95 20.97 -25.22 -10.74
C ALA A 95 20.22 -26.45 -10.22
N LYS A 96 18.91 -26.52 -10.49
CA LYS A 96 18.05 -27.68 -10.26
C LYS A 96 17.39 -28.10 -11.56
N LEU A 97 17.72 -29.29 -12.05
CA LEU A 97 17.05 -29.86 -13.23
C LEU A 97 15.59 -30.23 -12.89
N VAL A 98 14.69 -29.85 -13.79
CA VAL A 98 13.25 -30.10 -13.68
C VAL A 98 12.67 -30.53 -15.02
N THR A 99 11.52 -31.19 -15.00
CA THR A 99 10.90 -31.77 -16.20
C THR A 99 10.00 -30.79 -16.96
N ARG A 100 9.43 -29.78 -16.26
CA ARG A 100 8.49 -28.80 -16.86
C ARG A 100 9.17 -27.45 -17.03
N SER A 101 9.05 -26.91 -18.24
CA SER A 101 9.54 -25.56 -18.51
C SER A 101 8.63 -24.50 -17.88
N GLY A 102 9.16 -23.29 -17.69
CA GLY A 102 8.36 -22.15 -17.23
C GLY A 102 7.23 -21.81 -18.21
N SER A 103 7.45 -22.00 -19.52
CA SER A 103 6.42 -21.80 -20.53
C SER A 103 5.28 -22.80 -20.40
N ASP A 104 5.56 -24.07 -20.10
CA ASP A 104 4.52 -25.08 -19.91
C ASP A 104 3.71 -24.82 -18.63
N LEU A 105 4.37 -24.47 -17.54
CA LEU A 105 3.68 -24.10 -16.30
C LEU A 105 2.84 -22.81 -16.46
N LYS A 106 3.30 -21.83 -17.23
CA LYS A 106 2.50 -20.64 -17.58
C LYS A 106 1.28 -20.98 -18.43
N LYS A 107 1.38 -21.94 -19.36
CA LYS A 107 0.20 -22.42 -20.12
C LYS A 107 -0.84 -23.03 -19.20
N VAL A 108 -0.41 -23.88 -18.26
CA VAL A 108 -1.29 -24.48 -17.23
C VAL A 108 -1.93 -23.39 -16.36
N GLN A 109 -1.15 -22.41 -15.89
CA GLN A 109 -1.66 -21.29 -15.10
C GLN A 109 -2.70 -20.47 -15.87
N LYS A 110 -2.45 -20.20 -17.17
CA LYS A 110 -3.42 -19.51 -18.05
C LYS A 110 -4.69 -20.32 -18.28
N ALA A 111 -4.61 -21.65 -18.34
CA ALA A 111 -5.78 -22.54 -18.41
C ALA A 111 -6.59 -22.48 -17.12
N LEU A 112 -5.93 -22.62 -15.96
CA LEU A 112 -6.58 -22.53 -14.66
C LEU A 112 -7.29 -21.18 -14.44
N LYS A 113 -6.76 -20.05 -14.98
CA LYS A 113 -7.43 -18.76 -14.94
C LYS A 113 -8.85 -18.77 -15.53
N ARG A 114 -9.07 -19.57 -16.55
CA ARG A 114 -10.39 -19.73 -17.20
C ARG A 114 -11.25 -20.80 -16.52
N GLU A 115 -10.63 -21.81 -15.92
CA GLU A 115 -11.31 -23.00 -15.39
C GLU A 115 -11.67 -22.90 -13.91
N VAL A 116 -10.91 -22.09 -13.16
CA VAL A 116 -11.03 -21.96 -11.70
C VAL A 116 -11.37 -20.53 -11.35
N THR A 117 -12.66 -20.22 -11.35
CA THR A 117 -13.23 -18.92 -10.96
C THR A 117 -13.95 -18.98 -9.61
N THR A 118 -13.81 -20.12 -8.90
CA THR A 118 -14.44 -20.34 -7.59
C THR A 118 -13.84 -19.40 -6.56
N PRO A 119 -14.61 -18.54 -5.88
CA PRO A 119 -14.13 -17.74 -4.76
C PRO A 119 -13.50 -18.65 -3.68
N GLY A 120 -12.45 -18.16 -3.02
CA GLY A 120 -11.69 -18.95 -2.06
C GLY A 120 -10.61 -19.82 -2.70
N THR A 121 -10.19 -19.52 -3.94
CA THR A 121 -9.09 -20.23 -4.62
C THR A 121 -7.98 -19.27 -5.05
N ALA A 122 -6.74 -19.78 -5.06
CA ALA A 122 -5.55 -19.09 -5.56
C ALA A 122 -4.63 -20.09 -6.26
N TYR A 123 -3.86 -19.66 -7.26
CA TYR A 123 -2.90 -20.55 -7.92
C TYR A 123 -1.65 -19.82 -8.37
N ALA A 124 -0.51 -20.47 -8.20
CA ALA A 124 0.79 -19.96 -8.62
C ALA A 124 1.73 -21.09 -9.02
N VAL A 125 2.73 -20.77 -9.84
CA VAL A 125 3.86 -21.68 -10.08
C VAL A 125 4.73 -21.74 -8.84
N ASP A 126 4.94 -22.93 -8.31
CA ASP A 126 5.95 -23.20 -7.29
C ASP A 126 7.20 -23.80 -7.92
N PRO A 127 8.30 -23.04 -8.00
CA PRO A 127 9.55 -23.54 -8.58
C PRO A 127 10.20 -24.66 -7.76
N ARG A 128 9.89 -24.77 -6.46
CA ARG A 128 10.43 -25.85 -5.62
C ARG A 128 9.92 -27.21 -6.04
N THR A 129 8.63 -27.30 -6.35
CA THR A 129 7.95 -28.54 -6.76
C THR A 129 7.82 -28.68 -8.26
N ASN A 130 8.16 -27.65 -9.04
CA ASN A 130 7.99 -27.58 -10.49
C ASN A 130 6.54 -27.89 -10.92
N LYS A 131 5.57 -27.31 -10.19
CA LYS A 131 4.12 -27.46 -10.42
C LYS A 131 3.42 -26.14 -10.26
N VAL A 132 2.20 -26.04 -10.80
CA VAL A 132 1.25 -25.03 -10.38
C VAL A 132 0.54 -25.54 -9.12
N VAL A 133 0.65 -24.81 -8.02
CA VAL A 133 -0.08 -25.12 -6.78
C VAL A 133 -1.41 -24.38 -6.83
N LEU A 134 -2.51 -25.12 -6.83
CA LEU A 134 -3.88 -24.62 -6.73
C LEU A 134 -4.32 -24.73 -5.26
N SER A 135 -4.29 -23.61 -4.58
CA SER A 135 -4.73 -23.48 -3.19
C SER A 135 -6.23 -23.24 -3.12
N TYR A 136 -6.88 -23.78 -2.09
CA TYR A 136 -8.27 -23.50 -1.77
C TYR A 136 -8.45 -23.39 -0.27
N ASP A 137 -9.32 -22.49 0.15
CA ASP A 137 -9.58 -22.18 1.55
C ASP A 137 -10.71 -23.02 2.17
N ALA A 138 -11.04 -22.72 3.45
CA ALA A 138 -12.04 -23.46 4.20
C ALA A 138 -13.48 -23.29 3.66
N SER A 139 -13.77 -22.25 2.87
CA SER A 139 -15.10 -21.99 2.27
C SER A 139 -15.38 -22.87 1.05
N VAL A 140 -14.33 -23.45 0.46
CA VAL A 140 -14.43 -24.30 -0.74
C VAL A 140 -14.73 -25.73 -0.33
N THR A 141 -16.01 -26.08 -0.30
CA THR A 141 -16.53 -27.39 0.13
C THR A 141 -17.48 -27.99 -0.91
N GLY A 142 -17.93 -29.23 -0.72
CA GLY A 142 -18.98 -29.86 -1.52
C GLY A 142 -18.73 -29.79 -3.03
N ALA A 143 -19.72 -29.36 -3.79
CA ALA A 143 -19.66 -29.23 -5.24
C ALA A 143 -18.56 -28.26 -5.73
N LYS A 144 -18.30 -27.16 -4.97
CA LYS A 144 -17.20 -26.23 -5.27
C LYS A 144 -15.85 -26.95 -5.21
N LEU A 145 -15.59 -27.72 -4.18
CA LEU A 145 -14.37 -28.48 -4.02
C LEU A 145 -14.22 -29.54 -5.12
N ALA A 146 -15.31 -30.21 -5.49
CA ALA A 146 -15.30 -31.18 -6.59
C ALA A 146 -14.88 -30.53 -7.92
N LYS A 147 -15.40 -29.34 -8.25
CA LYS A 147 -15.02 -28.55 -9.43
C LYS A 147 -13.53 -28.19 -9.41
N VAL A 148 -13.02 -27.69 -8.29
CA VAL A 148 -11.60 -27.32 -8.12
C VAL A 148 -10.69 -28.54 -8.30
N LYS A 149 -11.02 -29.68 -7.68
CA LYS A 149 -10.26 -30.94 -7.82
C LYS A 149 -10.33 -31.49 -9.26
N ALA A 150 -11.47 -31.38 -9.92
CA ALA A 150 -11.62 -31.81 -11.32
C ALA A 150 -10.75 -30.95 -12.26
N ALA A 151 -10.71 -29.62 -12.04
CA ALA A 151 -9.81 -28.75 -12.78
C ALA A 151 -8.34 -29.15 -12.59
N ALA A 152 -7.90 -29.36 -11.35
CA ALA A 152 -6.53 -29.84 -11.07
C ALA A 152 -6.22 -31.17 -11.77
N LYS A 153 -7.16 -32.14 -11.74
CA LYS A 153 -7.00 -33.48 -12.34
C LYS A 153 -6.80 -33.41 -13.87
N ARG A 154 -7.45 -32.46 -14.58
CA ARG A 154 -7.28 -32.27 -16.05
C ARG A 154 -5.83 -31.96 -16.43
N HIS A 155 -5.09 -31.30 -15.56
CA HIS A 155 -3.68 -30.94 -15.78
C HIS A 155 -2.68 -31.95 -15.19
N GLY A 156 -3.18 -33.06 -14.64
CA GLY A 156 -2.37 -34.19 -14.18
C GLY A 156 -1.25 -33.80 -13.21
N ALA A 157 -0.06 -34.32 -13.43
CA ALA A 157 1.11 -34.09 -12.57
C ALA A 157 1.63 -32.64 -12.59
N SER A 158 1.12 -31.77 -13.48
CA SER A 158 1.52 -30.35 -13.55
C SER A 158 0.84 -29.47 -12.50
N VAL A 159 -0.24 -29.93 -11.88
CA VAL A 159 -0.98 -29.22 -10.84
C VAL A 159 -1.02 -30.06 -9.56
N SER A 160 -0.81 -29.40 -8.43
CA SER A 160 -1.09 -29.95 -7.11
C SER A 160 -2.11 -29.08 -6.40
N THR A 161 -2.95 -29.69 -5.55
CA THR A 161 -3.91 -28.93 -4.73
C THR A 161 -3.42 -28.80 -3.30
N LYS A 162 -3.67 -27.63 -2.68
CA LYS A 162 -3.32 -27.35 -1.27
C LYS A 162 -4.52 -26.71 -0.58
N LYS A 163 -4.99 -27.35 0.52
CA LYS A 163 -5.94 -26.69 1.43
C LYS A 163 -5.17 -25.70 2.30
N VAL A 164 -5.69 -24.48 2.44
CA VAL A 164 -5.18 -23.47 3.37
C VAL A 164 -6.18 -23.23 4.48
N ALA A 165 -5.69 -22.81 5.64
CA ALA A 165 -6.52 -22.41 6.77
C ALA A 165 -7.17 -21.05 6.49
N GLY A 166 -8.27 -20.77 7.19
CA GLY A 166 -8.99 -19.48 7.05
C GLY A 166 -9.74 -19.36 5.72
N LYS A 167 -9.98 -18.14 5.29
CA LYS A 167 -10.63 -17.79 4.02
C LYS A 167 -9.79 -16.75 3.29
N PHE A 168 -9.67 -16.87 1.97
CA PHE A 168 -9.11 -15.77 1.16
C PHE A 168 -10.08 -14.61 1.14
N ARG A 169 -9.65 -13.48 1.70
CA ARG A 169 -10.38 -12.22 1.74
C ARG A 169 -9.44 -11.09 1.39
N THR A 170 -9.95 -10.00 0.87
CA THR A 170 -9.28 -8.72 0.90
C THR A 170 -9.22 -8.28 2.36
N PHE A 171 -8.08 -7.78 2.82
CA PHE A 171 -7.98 -7.23 4.16
C PHE A 171 -8.67 -5.87 4.17
N THR A 172 -9.54 -5.63 5.15
CA THR A 172 -10.14 -4.33 5.44
C THR A 172 -9.31 -3.69 6.55
N ILE A 173 -8.27 -2.97 6.14
CA ILE A 173 -7.35 -2.26 7.05
C ILE A 173 -7.51 -0.74 6.89
N GLY A 174 -7.02 0.03 7.86
CA GLY A 174 -7.03 1.48 7.78
C GLY A 174 -6.37 2.01 6.50
N GLY A 175 -6.97 3.01 5.88
CA GLY A 175 -6.56 3.57 4.58
C GLY A 175 -7.13 2.86 3.34
N GLU A 176 -7.88 1.76 3.51
CA GLU A 176 -8.57 1.10 2.38
C GLU A 176 -9.88 1.82 2.03
N ALA A 177 -10.29 1.68 0.76
CA ALA A 177 -11.54 2.27 0.28
C ALA A 177 -12.75 1.55 0.87
N ILE A 178 -13.74 2.35 1.29
CA ILE A 178 -15.08 1.90 1.68
C ILE A 178 -16.12 2.67 0.87
N TYR A 179 -17.25 2.05 0.58
CA TYR A 179 -18.24 2.58 -0.34
C TYR A 179 -19.64 2.58 0.29
N SER A 180 -20.42 3.59 -0.02
CA SER A 180 -21.84 3.70 0.36
C SER A 180 -22.54 4.71 -0.55
N GLY A 181 -23.76 4.42 -1.00
CA GLY A 181 -24.61 5.33 -1.77
C GLY A 181 -23.94 5.91 -3.04
N GLY A 182 -23.04 5.14 -3.66
CA GLY A 182 -22.23 5.57 -4.80
C GLY A 182 -21.04 6.47 -4.47
N GLY A 183 -20.86 6.84 -3.19
CA GLY A 183 -19.71 7.58 -2.67
C GLY A 183 -18.55 6.67 -2.26
N ARG A 184 -17.35 7.25 -2.12
CA ARG A 184 -16.15 6.55 -1.62
C ARG A 184 -15.49 7.37 -0.52
N CYS A 185 -15.23 6.70 0.59
CA CYS A 185 -14.40 7.19 1.69
C CYS A 185 -13.29 6.18 2.02
N SER A 186 -12.58 6.41 3.10
CA SER A 186 -11.50 5.54 3.59
C SER A 186 -11.86 4.99 4.96
N LEU A 187 -11.51 3.75 5.22
CA LEU A 187 -11.54 3.18 6.56
C LEU A 187 -10.45 3.85 7.40
N GLY A 188 -10.79 4.36 8.58
CA GLY A 188 -9.85 4.90 9.54
C GLY A 188 -9.17 3.79 10.33
N PHE A 189 -9.84 3.28 11.33
CA PHE A 189 -9.28 2.26 12.21
C PHE A 189 -10.28 1.14 12.47
N ASN A 190 -9.79 -0.08 12.58
CA ASN A 190 -10.54 -1.18 13.14
C ASN A 190 -10.63 -1.05 14.66
N ALA A 191 -11.78 -1.40 15.22
CA ALA A 191 -12.07 -1.31 16.63
C ALA A 191 -12.95 -2.49 17.08
N LYS A 192 -13.03 -2.70 18.40
CA LYS A 192 -13.87 -3.75 18.99
C LYS A 192 -14.58 -3.26 20.24
N LYS A 193 -15.68 -3.94 20.60
CA LYS A 193 -16.36 -3.80 21.87
C LYS A 193 -16.82 -5.17 22.32
N GLY A 194 -16.15 -5.74 23.32
CA GLY A 194 -16.32 -7.14 23.67
C GLY A 194 -15.98 -8.07 22.50
N SER A 195 -16.94 -8.88 22.05
CA SER A 195 -16.77 -9.79 20.91
C SER A 195 -17.15 -9.19 19.56
N ASP A 196 -17.71 -7.99 19.53
CA ASP A 196 -18.19 -7.31 18.33
C ASP A 196 -17.07 -6.47 17.72
N TYR A 197 -17.00 -6.50 16.38
CA TYR A 197 -16.03 -5.75 15.60
C TYR A 197 -16.68 -4.54 14.95
N TYR A 198 -15.89 -3.46 14.84
CA TYR A 198 -16.27 -2.17 14.28
C TYR A 198 -15.14 -1.61 13.45
N PHE A 199 -15.44 -0.61 12.63
CA PHE A 199 -14.45 0.32 12.11
C PHE A 199 -14.92 1.76 12.29
N ILE A 200 -13.95 2.67 12.31
CA ILE A 200 -14.18 4.11 12.47
C ILE A 200 -13.83 4.79 11.14
N THR A 201 -14.64 5.76 10.72
CA THR A 201 -14.45 6.60 9.55
C THR A 201 -14.96 8.02 9.84
N ALA A 202 -15.06 8.91 8.85
CA ALA A 202 -15.59 10.27 9.04
C ALA A 202 -17.13 10.28 9.10
N GLY A 203 -17.68 11.21 9.86
CA GLY A 203 -19.12 11.41 10.03
C GLY A 203 -19.80 11.94 8.76
N HIS A 204 -19.15 12.92 8.08
CA HIS A 204 -19.68 13.45 6.82
C HIS A 204 -19.83 12.36 5.74
N CYS A 205 -19.00 11.33 5.76
CA CYS A 205 -19.15 10.19 4.86
C CYS A 205 -20.48 9.43 5.12
N ALA A 206 -20.84 9.23 6.38
CA ALA A 206 -22.09 8.55 6.75
C ALA A 206 -23.32 9.41 6.49
N GLU A 207 -23.21 10.73 6.65
CA GLU A 207 -24.29 11.68 6.39
C GLU A 207 -24.61 11.79 4.89
N LEU A 208 -23.57 11.85 4.05
CA LEU A 208 -23.73 12.08 2.61
C LEU A 208 -24.01 10.79 1.83
N ALA A 209 -23.51 9.64 2.28
CA ALA A 209 -23.55 8.40 1.52
C ALA A 209 -24.54 7.37 2.05
N GLY A 210 -24.87 7.40 3.35
CA GLY A 210 -25.82 6.49 3.98
C GLY A 210 -25.21 5.60 5.07
N LYS A 211 -26.03 4.70 5.61
CA LYS A 211 -25.69 3.92 6.82
C LYS A 211 -25.04 2.57 6.55
N ASP A 212 -25.24 1.99 5.37
CA ASP A 212 -24.67 0.67 5.01
C ASP A 212 -23.38 0.85 4.22
N TRP A 213 -22.31 0.15 4.65
CA TRP A 213 -20.98 0.29 4.08
C TRP A 213 -20.49 -1.01 3.44
N TYR A 214 -19.77 -0.87 2.33
CA TYR A 214 -19.34 -1.96 1.44
C TYR A 214 -17.84 -1.92 1.15
N ALA A 215 -17.26 -3.09 0.87
CA ALA A 215 -15.84 -3.22 0.49
C ALA A 215 -15.59 -2.94 -1.00
N ASP A 216 -16.62 -2.85 -1.83
CA ASP A 216 -16.52 -2.72 -3.28
C ASP A 216 -17.45 -1.65 -3.81
N GLN A 217 -17.04 -0.97 -4.88
CA GLN A 217 -17.79 0.10 -5.54
C GLN A 217 -19.17 -0.36 -6.08
N GLY A 218 -19.32 -1.65 -6.37
CA GLY A 218 -20.59 -2.24 -6.81
C GLY A 218 -21.56 -2.52 -5.67
N GLU A 219 -21.19 -2.22 -4.43
CA GLU A 219 -21.99 -2.41 -3.21
C GLU A 219 -22.52 -3.84 -3.06
N THR A 220 -21.71 -4.84 -3.45
CA THR A 220 -22.06 -6.25 -3.39
C THR A 220 -21.54 -6.96 -2.16
N GLN A 221 -20.50 -6.41 -1.51
CA GLN A 221 -19.84 -6.99 -0.35
C GLN A 221 -20.05 -6.08 0.87
N LYS A 222 -21.22 -6.21 1.53
CA LYS A 222 -21.52 -5.43 2.71
C LYS A 222 -20.51 -5.71 3.83
N LEU A 223 -19.98 -4.64 4.42
CA LEU A 223 -19.10 -4.67 5.59
C LEU A 223 -19.90 -4.58 6.87
N GLY A 224 -20.84 -3.63 6.94
CA GLY A 224 -21.58 -3.36 8.15
C GLY A 224 -22.47 -2.12 8.05
N THR A 225 -23.01 -1.72 9.20
CA THR A 225 -23.96 -0.61 9.32
C THR A 225 -23.50 0.38 10.39
N VAL A 226 -23.66 1.68 10.14
CA VAL A 226 -23.37 2.76 11.10
C VAL A 226 -24.20 2.58 12.37
N THR A 227 -23.54 2.62 13.52
CA THR A 227 -24.18 2.55 14.84
C THR A 227 -24.11 3.87 15.60
N VAL A 228 -23.07 4.66 15.35
CA VAL A 228 -22.88 5.98 15.93
C VAL A 228 -22.25 6.86 14.86
N ASP A 229 -22.76 8.06 14.68
CA ASP A 229 -22.16 9.07 13.81
C ASP A 229 -22.43 10.47 14.35
N LYS A 230 -21.53 11.39 14.01
CA LYS A 230 -21.64 12.78 14.36
C LYS A 230 -21.06 13.64 13.23
N PHE A 231 -21.90 14.47 12.66
CA PHE A 231 -21.58 15.53 11.72
C PHE A 231 -22.83 16.40 11.51
N PRO A 232 -22.74 17.73 11.51
CA PRO A 232 -21.57 18.55 11.87
C PRO A 232 -21.35 18.62 13.40
N GLY A 233 -20.41 19.45 13.81
CA GLY A 233 -19.94 19.62 15.18
C GLY A 233 -18.64 18.83 15.41
N GLU A 234 -18.71 17.55 15.32
CA GLU A 234 -17.58 16.60 15.23
C GLU A 234 -17.70 15.83 13.90
N ASP A 235 -16.67 15.07 13.51
CA ASP A 235 -16.65 14.38 12.22
C ASP A 235 -16.16 12.94 12.33
N TYR A 236 -17.01 12.07 12.89
CA TYR A 236 -16.73 10.64 13.00
C TYR A 236 -17.98 9.80 12.75
N ALA A 237 -17.77 8.56 12.29
CA ALA A 237 -18.77 7.50 12.26
C ALA A 237 -18.18 6.17 12.71
N VAL A 238 -18.95 5.39 13.44
CA VAL A 238 -18.62 4.05 13.91
C VAL A 238 -19.55 3.05 13.25
N VAL A 239 -18.98 2.13 12.51
CA VAL A 239 -19.70 1.11 11.73
C VAL A 239 -19.49 -0.25 12.38
N LYS A 240 -20.58 -0.93 12.74
CA LYS A 240 -20.51 -2.30 13.23
C LYS A 240 -20.39 -3.25 12.05
N TYR A 241 -19.40 -4.13 12.05
CA TYR A 241 -19.26 -5.18 11.05
C TYR A 241 -20.39 -6.22 11.17
N ASP A 242 -20.96 -6.65 10.04
CA ASP A 242 -21.93 -7.75 9.98
C ASP A 242 -21.29 -9.12 10.31
N ALA A 243 -19.97 -9.23 10.10
CA ALA A 243 -19.16 -10.40 10.46
C ALA A 243 -17.76 -9.95 10.83
N ALA A 244 -17.05 -10.72 11.66
CA ALA A 244 -15.67 -10.43 12.01
C ALA A 244 -14.81 -10.14 10.77
N PRO A 245 -14.06 -9.02 10.71
CA PRO A 245 -13.20 -8.68 9.59
C PRO A 245 -12.08 -9.72 9.42
N ALA A 246 -11.44 -9.72 8.26
CA ALA A 246 -10.29 -10.59 8.04
C ALA A 246 -9.05 -10.12 8.82
N ASP A 247 -8.93 -8.82 9.01
CA ASP A 247 -7.94 -8.21 9.90
C ASP A 247 -8.49 -8.12 11.32
N THR A 248 -7.92 -8.92 12.21
CA THR A 248 -8.21 -8.91 13.64
C THR A 248 -7.05 -8.31 14.46
N GLN A 249 -6.06 -7.71 13.78
CA GLN A 249 -4.89 -7.08 14.39
C GLN A 249 -4.95 -5.56 14.37
N GLY A 250 -5.95 -4.95 13.71
CA GLY A 250 -6.13 -3.50 13.68
C GLY A 250 -5.12 -2.75 12.79
N ALA A 251 -4.70 -3.36 11.69
CA ALA A 251 -3.67 -2.79 10.83
C ALA A 251 -4.12 -1.53 10.07
N VAL A 252 -3.16 -0.65 9.79
CA VAL A 252 -3.28 0.50 8.89
C VAL A 252 -2.24 0.38 7.78
N LYS A 253 -2.62 0.69 6.55
CA LYS A 253 -1.73 0.67 5.38
C LYS A 253 -0.62 1.71 5.52
N ASP A 254 0.63 1.30 5.30
CA ASP A 254 1.81 2.17 5.29
C ASP A 254 2.66 1.92 4.03
N THR A 255 3.64 2.78 3.75
CA THR A 255 4.50 2.77 2.55
C THR A 255 5.26 1.48 2.32
N GLY A 256 5.56 0.71 3.35
CA GLY A 256 6.28 -0.57 3.27
C GLY A 256 5.41 -1.81 3.51
N GLY A 257 4.09 -1.65 3.67
CA GLY A 257 3.19 -2.74 4.03
C GLY A 257 2.03 -2.27 4.90
N ALA A 258 1.88 -2.82 6.10
CA ALA A 258 0.88 -2.42 7.09
C ALA A 258 1.54 -2.27 8.46
N VAL A 259 1.03 -1.33 9.25
CA VAL A 259 1.42 -1.11 10.65
C VAL A 259 0.29 -1.60 11.54
N ASP A 260 0.61 -2.38 12.54
CA ASP A 260 -0.30 -2.81 13.61
C ASP A 260 -0.54 -1.64 14.56
N ILE A 261 -1.80 -1.22 14.71
CA ILE A 261 -2.20 -0.11 15.59
C ILE A 261 -2.69 -0.70 16.91
N THR A 262 -1.93 -0.51 17.95
CA THR A 262 -2.16 -1.15 19.26
C THR A 262 -3.00 -0.33 20.24
N GLY A 263 -3.53 0.82 19.79
CA GLY A 263 -4.37 1.69 20.63
C GLY A 263 -4.40 3.13 20.14
N ALA A 264 -5.14 3.98 20.84
CA ALA A 264 -5.26 5.40 20.57
C ALA A 264 -4.29 6.24 21.42
N ALA A 265 -3.96 7.44 20.93
CA ALA A 265 -3.23 8.47 21.68
C ALA A 265 -3.69 9.87 21.27
N GLU A 266 -3.41 10.86 22.11
CA GLU A 266 -3.64 12.26 21.78
C GLU A 266 -2.49 12.80 20.92
N ALA A 267 -2.83 13.65 19.95
CA ALA A 267 -1.86 14.33 19.11
C ALA A 267 -1.15 15.47 19.88
N THR A 268 0.07 15.79 19.46
CA THR A 268 0.85 16.90 20.05
C THR A 268 1.38 17.79 18.93
N VAL A 269 1.33 19.10 19.11
CA VAL A 269 1.89 20.06 18.13
C VAL A 269 3.38 19.82 17.90
N GLY A 270 3.81 19.74 16.66
CA GLY A 270 5.17 19.38 16.24
C GLY A 270 5.41 17.87 16.09
N GLN A 271 4.45 17.02 16.43
CA GLN A 271 4.56 15.58 16.26
C GLN A 271 4.58 15.20 14.77
N THR A 272 5.54 14.36 14.38
CA THR A 272 5.53 13.73 13.06
C THR A 272 4.45 12.67 12.99
N VAL A 273 3.64 12.73 11.94
CA VAL A 273 2.48 11.88 11.74
C VAL A 273 2.42 11.37 10.31
N LYS A 274 1.65 10.30 10.12
CA LYS A 274 1.31 9.76 8.81
C LYS A 274 -0.19 9.73 8.63
N ARG A 275 -0.63 9.98 7.40
CA ARG A 275 -2.00 9.73 6.98
C ARG A 275 -2.05 8.59 5.97
N SER A 276 -3.02 7.70 6.11
CA SER A 276 -3.33 6.66 5.14
C SER A 276 -4.76 6.83 4.61
N GLY A 277 -4.92 6.92 3.30
CA GLY A 277 -6.21 7.08 2.65
C GLY A 277 -6.28 6.40 1.28
N SER A 278 -7.49 6.20 0.79
CA SER A 278 -7.74 5.34 -0.38
C SER A 278 -7.48 6.01 -1.73
N THR A 279 -7.38 7.35 -1.77
CA THR A 279 -7.12 8.10 -3.01
C THR A 279 -5.63 8.29 -3.24
N THR A 280 -4.94 8.89 -2.28
CA THR A 280 -3.55 9.30 -2.44
C THR A 280 -2.55 8.39 -1.72
N GLY A 281 -3.04 7.38 -0.99
CA GLY A 281 -2.18 6.44 -0.26
C GLY A 281 -1.65 7.03 1.04
N VAL A 282 -0.35 6.87 1.30
CA VAL A 282 0.30 7.25 2.56
C VAL A 282 1.14 8.51 2.36
N HIS A 283 0.94 9.49 3.22
CA HIS A 283 1.71 10.73 3.25
C HIS A 283 2.15 11.09 4.68
N ASP A 284 3.33 11.67 4.78
CA ASP A 284 3.91 12.13 6.04
C ASP A 284 3.66 13.63 6.25
N GLY A 285 3.70 14.07 7.50
CA GLY A 285 3.62 15.48 7.86
C GLY A 285 3.81 15.72 9.35
N GLN A 286 3.43 16.90 9.79
CA GLN A 286 3.51 17.30 11.20
C GLN A 286 2.20 17.91 11.68
N VAL A 287 1.86 17.70 12.94
CA VAL A 287 0.77 18.40 13.62
C VAL A 287 1.16 19.86 13.79
N THR A 288 0.32 20.77 13.33
CA THR A 288 0.56 22.23 13.38
C THR A 288 -0.29 22.94 14.44
N ALA A 289 -1.51 22.44 14.68
CA ALA A 289 -2.38 22.96 15.73
C ALA A 289 -3.36 21.88 16.21
N LEU A 290 -3.97 22.13 17.35
CA LEU A 290 -5.04 21.32 17.96
C LEU A 290 -6.26 22.24 18.23
N ASP A 291 -7.40 21.60 18.52
CA ASP A 291 -8.67 22.31 18.81
C ASP A 291 -9.09 23.29 17.71
N GLN A 292 -8.81 22.94 16.44
CA GLN A 292 -9.19 23.77 15.31
C GLN A 292 -10.69 23.68 15.03
N THR A 293 -11.30 24.83 14.83
CA THR A 293 -12.64 24.96 14.29
C THR A 293 -12.56 25.23 12.79
N VAL A 294 -13.22 24.42 11.97
CA VAL A 294 -13.29 24.62 10.52
C VAL A 294 -14.74 24.78 10.07
N ASN A 295 -15.00 25.83 9.30
CA ASN A 295 -16.32 26.08 8.70
C ASN A 295 -16.32 25.54 7.28
N TYR A 296 -16.77 24.32 7.10
CA TYR A 296 -17.04 23.73 5.78
C TYR A 296 -18.38 24.24 5.23
N SER A 297 -18.59 24.10 3.92
CA SER A 297 -19.91 24.39 3.30
C SER A 297 -21.01 23.50 3.87
N GLU A 298 -20.67 22.29 4.29
CA GLU A 298 -21.57 21.25 4.84
C GLU A 298 -21.86 21.45 6.34
N GLY A 299 -21.05 22.25 7.02
CA GLY A 299 -21.22 22.58 8.44
C GLY A 299 -19.91 22.85 9.17
N GLN A 300 -20.01 23.43 10.36
CA GLN A 300 -18.87 23.68 11.22
C GLN A 300 -18.44 22.39 11.94
N VAL A 301 -17.14 22.15 12.03
CA VAL A 301 -16.54 21.07 12.83
C VAL A 301 -15.49 21.66 13.77
N ASP A 302 -15.56 21.27 15.03
CA ASP A 302 -14.73 21.74 16.12
C ASP A 302 -13.74 20.68 16.60
N GLY A 303 -12.73 21.07 17.37
CA GLY A 303 -11.81 20.15 18.04
C GLY A 303 -10.80 19.43 17.12
N LEU A 304 -10.63 19.90 15.88
CA LEU A 304 -9.83 19.19 14.88
C LEU A 304 -8.32 19.31 15.11
N ILE A 305 -7.59 18.28 14.74
CA ILE A 305 -6.13 18.24 14.61
C ILE A 305 -5.76 18.79 13.24
N GLN A 306 -4.96 19.84 13.19
CA GLN A 306 -4.42 20.42 11.96
C GLN A 306 -3.03 19.89 11.68
N THR A 307 -2.73 19.58 10.41
CA THR A 307 -1.44 19.03 9.99
C THR A 307 -0.98 19.62 8.66
N THR A 308 0.29 19.40 8.31
CA THR A 308 0.86 19.68 6.98
C THR A 308 0.68 18.49 6.02
N VAL A 309 0.04 17.41 6.43
CA VAL A 309 -0.20 16.26 5.55
C VAL A 309 -1.22 16.65 4.49
N CYS A 310 -0.97 16.28 3.24
CA CYS A 310 -1.95 16.47 2.16
C CYS A 310 -3.07 15.41 2.19
N ALA A 311 -4.22 15.74 1.63
CA ALA A 311 -5.31 14.81 1.36
C ALA A 311 -6.11 15.28 0.14
N GLU A 312 -6.80 14.35 -0.52
CA GLU A 312 -7.68 14.61 -1.66
C GLU A 312 -9.04 13.92 -1.47
N PRO A 313 -10.08 14.31 -2.24
CA PRO A 313 -11.39 13.69 -2.15
C PRO A 313 -11.35 12.17 -2.21
N GLY A 314 -12.00 11.50 -1.25
CA GLY A 314 -11.98 10.05 -1.05
C GLY A 314 -10.98 9.58 0.02
N ASP A 315 -10.03 10.42 0.45
CA ASP A 315 -9.20 10.15 1.63
C ASP A 315 -9.94 10.40 2.96
N SER A 316 -11.13 11.01 2.90
CA SER A 316 -12.05 11.23 4.03
C SER A 316 -12.22 9.98 4.87
N GLY A 317 -12.13 10.12 6.19
CA GLY A 317 -12.21 9.02 7.14
C GLY A 317 -10.91 8.22 7.31
N GLY A 318 -9.92 8.42 6.45
CA GLY A 318 -8.63 7.71 6.51
C GLY A 318 -7.83 8.01 7.78
N SER A 319 -6.95 7.10 8.13
CA SER A 319 -6.20 7.08 9.40
C SER A 319 -5.16 8.20 9.49
N LEU A 320 -5.12 8.94 10.59
CA LEU A 320 -3.96 9.69 11.06
C LEU A 320 -3.31 8.91 12.19
N PHE A 321 -2.03 8.60 12.09
CA PHE A 321 -1.33 7.78 13.08
C PHE A 321 0.13 8.20 13.27
N ALA A 322 0.73 7.81 14.41
CA ALA A 322 2.15 7.96 14.69
C ALA A 322 2.67 6.68 15.34
N GLY A 323 3.66 6.04 14.71
CA GLY A 323 4.11 4.71 15.13
C GLY A 323 2.94 3.73 15.11
N ASP A 324 2.64 3.12 16.25
CA ASP A 324 1.55 2.17 16.46
C ASP A 324 0.29 2.78 17.11
N LYS A 325 0.15 4.11 17.11
CA LYS A 325 -0.97 4.81 17.76
C LYS A 325 -1.88 5.53 16.78
N ALA A 326 -3.18 5.27 16.90
CA ALA A 326 -4.24 6.01 16.24
C ALA A 326 -4.39 7.40 16.85
N LEU A 327 -4.48 8.44 16.02
CA LEU A 327 -4.64 9.84 16.47
C LEU A 327 -5.98 10.43 16.00
N GLY A 328 -6.37 10.20 14.74
CA GLY A 328 -7.58 10.82 14.19
C GLY A 328 -7.99 10.27 12.83
N MET A 329 -9.14 10.73 12.32
CA MET A 329 -9.68 10.43 11.00
C MET A 329 -9.74 11.69 10.15
N THR A 330 -9.37 11.55 8.87
CA THR A 330 -9.40 12.66 7.89
C THR A 330 -10.80 13.26 7.78
N SER A 331 -10.93 14.53 8.15
CA SER A 331 -12.17 15.32 8.02
C SER A 331 -12.19 16.09 6.69
N GLY A 332 -11.26 17.00 6.50
CA GLY A 332 -11.17 17.81 5.30
C GLY A 332 -9.85 18.58 5.26
N GLY A 333 -9.68 19.44 4.27
CA GLY A 333 -8.43 20.18 4.12
C GLY A 333 -8.45 21.16 2.96
N SER A 334 -7.26 21.69 2.65
CA SER A 334 -6.99 22.55 1.50
C SER A 334 -5.69 22.13 0.81
N GLY A 335 -5.56 22.45 -0.49
CA GLY A 335 -4.42 22.02 -1.32
C GLY A 335 -4.60 20.61 -1.89
N ASP A 336 -3.51 20.00 -2.33
CA ASP A 336 -3.46 18.67 -2.93
C ASP A 336 -2.12 17.99 -2.64
N CYS A 337 -1.97 16.71 -2.99
CA CYS A 337 -0.73 15.97 -2.73
C CYS A 337 0.38 16.21 -3.78
N THR A 338 0.15 17.06 -4.79
CA THR A 338 1.15 17.49 -5.76
C THR A 338 1.85 18.77 -5.32
N ASN A 339 1.07 19.74 -4.82
CA ASN A 339 1.56 21.09 -4.46
C ASN A 339 1.72 21.27 -2.95
N GLY A 340 1.27 20.32 -2.16
CA GLY A 340 1.20 20.39 -0.71
C GLY A 340 -0.17 20.85 -0.23
N GLY A 341 -0.48 20.54 1.02
CA GLY A 341 -1.79 20.81 1.58
C GLY A 341 -1.76 20.92 3.09
N GLU A 342 -2.91 21.26 3.61
CA GLU A 342 -3.24 21.32 5.02
C GLU A 342 -4.47 20.45 5.23
N THR A 343 -4.39 19.52 6.16
CA THR A 343 -5.49 18.59 6.42
C THR A 343 -5.88 18.62 7.89
N PHE A 344 -7.18 18.55 8.13
CA PHE A 344 -7.80 18.50 9.45
C PHE A 344 -8.32 17.11 9.72
N PHE A 345 -8.16 16.66 10.96
CA PHE A 345 -8.57 15.33 11.39
C PHE A 345 -9.41 15.42 12.66
N ASN A 346 -10.51 14.67 12.70
CA ASN A 346 -11.25 14.51 13.96
C ASN A 346 -10.46 13.55 14.88
N PRO A 347 -10.22 13.91 16.16
CA PRO A 347 -9.56 13.02 17.09
C PRO A 347 -10.28 11.66 17.19
N VAL A 348 -9.52 10.57 17.22
CA VAL A 348 -10.11 9.23 17.34
C VAL A 348 -10.76 9.00 18.70
N SER A 349 -10.28 9.73 19.72
CA SER A 349 -10.84 9.73 21.08
C SER A 349 -12.34 10.03 21.14
N ASP A 350 -12.83 10.91 20.26
CA ASP A 350 -14.24 11.30 20.23
C ASP A 350 -15.13 10.11 19.83
N ALA A 351 -14.76 9.40 18.78
CA ALA A 351 -15.46 8.21 18.34
C ALA A 351 -15.41 7.08 19.39
N ILE A 352 -14.26 6.91 20.06
CA ILE A 352 -14.07 5.94 21.14
C ILE A 352 -14.98 6.29 22.31
N GLN A 353 -14.99 7.55 22.76
CA GLN A 353 -15.81 8.00 23.87
C GLN A 353 -17.31 7.85 23.60
N ALA A 354 -17.75 8.22 22.40
CA ALA A 354 -19.17 8.16 22.01
C ALA A 354 -19.71 6.74 21.87
N SER A 355 -18.87 5.80 21.41
CA SER A 355 -19.31 4.42 21.10
C SER A 355 -18.91 3.39 22.16
N GLY A 356 -17.85 3.68 22.92
CA GLY A 356 -17.23 2.74 23.86
C GLY A 356 -16.52 1.57 23.18
N VAL A 357 -16.05 1.76 21.93
CA VAL A 357 -15.18 0.82 21.23
C VAL A 357 -13.73 1.04 21.65
N GLU A 358 -12.87 0.05 21.42
CA GLU A 358 -11.44 0.09 21.67
C GLU A 358 -10.69 -0.20 20.37
N ILE A 359 -9.64 0.57 20.07
CA ILE A 359 -8.69 0.25 19.00
C ILE A 359 -7.88 -0.98 19.44
N TYR A 360 -7.67 -1.92 18.53
CA TYR A 360 -6.95 -3.16 18.84
C TYR A 360 -5.90 -3.46 17.79
#